data_1a8701c8b57582aa33316feab572a215
#
_entry.id   1a8701c8b57582aa33316feab572a215
#
_cell.length_a   1.000
_cell.length_b   1.000
_cell.length_c   1.000
_cell.angle_alpha   90.00
_cell.angle_beta   90.00
_cell.angle_gamma   90.00
#
_symmetry.space_group_name_H-M   'P 1'
#
loop_
_entity.id
_entity.type
_entity.pdbx_description
1 polymer ?
#
loop_
_entity_poly.entity_id
_entity_poly.type
_entity_poly.pdbx_seq_one_letter_code
_entity_poly.pdbx_strand_id
1 'polypeptide(L)'
;VLLFYDSEFGSPQSYFEQFNIPMDRVLHTPITNVEELKFDLIKQFEELEREDNVIVVIDSIGNLASKKELEDALSEKSVADMSRAKALKGLFRMSTPYLKMKNIPLIAVNHTYKEIGLFPKDVVGGGTGIYYSADNIWIVGRQQDKTGTEIKGYHFIINIDKSRYVKEKSKIPISVSWEGGIQCYSGLLDVAVNGGYVVKPSNGWS
;
A
#
# COMPACT_ATOMS: atom_id res chain seq x y z
N VAL A 1 -5.60 16.34 -6.48
CA VAL A 1 -6.72 15.76 -5.72
C VAL A 1 -6.34 14.36 -5.26
N LEU A 2 -6.74 13.97 -4.05
CA LEU A 2 -6.60 12.63 -3.50
C LEU A 2 -7.96 11.94 -3.54
N LEU A 3 -8.07 10.85 -4.27
CA LEU A 3 -9.18 9.91 -4.17
C LEU A 3 -8.79 8.85 -3.14
N PHE A 4 -9.35 8.94 -1.94
CA PHE A 4 -9.04 8.04 -0.83
C PHE A 4 -10.21 7.10 -0.56
N TYR A 5 -10.02 5.83 -0.87
CA TYR A 5 -10.99 4.77 -0.65
C TYR A 5 -10.66 4.04 0.66
N ASP A 6 -11.57 4.13 1.64
CA ASP A 6 -11.38 3.61 3.00
C ASP A 6 -12.28 2.41 3.26
N SER A 7 -11.69 1.24 3.42
CA SER A 7 -12.39 0.01 3.83
C SER A 7 -12.15 -0.36 5.29
N GLU A 8 -11.21 0.33 5.94
CA GLU A 8 -10.88 0.12 7.35
C GLU A 8 -11.70 1.03 8.27
N PHE A 9 -12.31 2.09 7.71
CA PHE A 9 -13.06 3.12 8.43
C PHE A 9 -12.24 3.78 9.55
N GLY A 10 -10.91 3.80 9.38
CA GLY A 10 -9.96 4.20 10.41
C GLY A 10 -9.22 5.50 10.13
N SER A 11 -9.56 6.23 9.06
CA SER A 11 -8.85 7.44 8.64
C SER A 11 -9.70 8.70 8.86
N PRO A 12 -9.77 9.24 10.10
CA PRO A 12 -10.53 10.47 10.38
C PRO A 12 -9.89 11.67 9.69
N GLN A 13 -10.64 12.75 9.52
CA GLN A 13 -10.18 14.00 8.90
C GLN A 13 -8.89 14.53 9.55
N SER A 14 -8.79 14.48 10.88
CA SER A 14 -7.61 14.92 11.62
C SER A 14 -6.32 14.18 11.24
N TYR A 15 -6.43 12.99 10.68
CA TYR A 15 -5.28 12.22 10.18
C TYR A 15 -4.64 12.90 8.96
N PHE A 16 -5.44 13.39 8.03
CA PHE A 16 -4.96 14.13 6.86
C PHE A 16 -4.40 15.50 7.23
N GLU A 17 -5.04 16.19 8.18
CA GLU A 17 -4.62 17.51 8.66
C GLU A 17 -3.22 17.47 9.30
N GLN A 18 -2.86 16.42 10.02
CA GLN A 18 -1.52 16.23 10.59
C GLN A 18 -0.40 16.25 9.54
N PHE A 19 -0.71 15.85 8.32
CA PHE A 19 0.21 15.86 7.19
C PHE A 19 0.07 17.11 6.30
N ASN A 20 -0.65 18.13 6.77
CA ASN A 20 -0.95 19.35 6.02
C ASN A 20 -1.64 19.07 4.67
N ILE A 21 -2.48 18.05 4.60
CA ILE A 21 -3.28 17.73 3.43
C ILE A 21 -4.60 18.51 3.52
N PRO A 22 -4.87 19.47 2.62
CA PRO A 22 -6.10 20.24 2.66
C PRO A 22 -7.30 19.35 2.29
N MET A 23 -8.33 19.34 3.13
CA MET A 23 -9.50 18.46 2.97
C MET A 23 -10.36 18.79 1.75
N ASP A 24 -10.31 20.02 1.24
CA ASP A 24 -10.93 20.40 -0.03
C ASP A 24 -10.33 19.71 -1.26
N ARG A 25 -9.18 19.04 -1.08
CA ARG A 25 -8.51 18.24 -2.11
C ARG A 25 -8.61 16.73 -1.86
N VAL A 26 -9.36 16.29 -0.86
CA VAL A 26 -9.54 14.87 -0.52
C VAL A 26 -10.99 14.45 -0.77
N LEU A 27 -11.19 13.55 -1.70
CA LEU A 27 -12.44 12.81 -1.83
C LEU A 27 -12.28 11.52 -1.02
N HIS A 28 -12.79 11.53 0.22
CA HIS A 28 -12.78 10.37 1.12
C HIS A 28 -14.06 9.56 0.93
N THR A 29 -13.91 8.35 0.38
CA THR A 29 -15.02 7.46 0.03
C THR A 29 -14.91 6.17 0.83
N PRO A 30 -15.77 5.95 1.85
CA PRO A 30 -15.89 4.66 2.51
C PRO A 30 -16.45 3.62 1.53
N ILE A 31 -15.88 2.40 1.56
CA ILE A 31 -16.28 1.30 0.68
C ILE A 31 -16.39 -0.01 1.45
N THR A 32 -17.29 -0.88 1.04
CA THR A 32 -17.59 -2.14 1.71
C THR A 32 -17.23 -3.38 0.91
N ASN A 33 -17.17 -3.29 -0.40
CA ASN A 33 -16.88 -4.42 -1.27
C ASN A 33 -16.11 -4.02 -2.55
N VAL A 34 -15.51 -5.01 -3.18
CA VAL A 34 -14.65 -4.82 -4.37
C VAL A 34 -15.43 -4.29 -5.57
N GLU A 35 -16.67 -4.70 -5.74
CA GLU A 35 -17.50 -4.28 -6.87
C GLU A 35 -17.90 -2.80 -6.75
N GLU A 36 -18.23 -2.35 -5.54
CA GLU A 36 -18.49 -0.94 -5.24
C GLU A 36 -17.27 -0.07 -5.58
N LEU A 37 -16.10 -0.44 -5.05
CA LEU A 37 -14.83 0.20 -5.38
C LEU A 37 -14.59 0.27 -6.89
N LYS A 38 -14.78 -0.85 -7.58
CA LYS A 38 -14.57 -0.92 -9.03
C LYS A 38 -15.46 0.05 -9.80
N PHE A 39 -16.75 0.09 -9.47
CA PHE A 39 -17.71 0.94 -10.19
C PHE A 39 -17.44 2.41 -9.95
N ASP A 40 -17.18 2.80 -8.70
CA ASP A 40 -16.87 4.19 -8.38
C ASP A 40 -15.57 4.64 -9.04
N LEU A 41 -14.51 3.83 -8.92
CA LEU A 41 -13.20 4.13 -9.50
C LEU A 41 -13.26 4.34 -11.01
N ILE A 42 -13.95 3.45 -11.74
CA ILE A 42 -14.09 3.59 -13.19
C ILE A 42 -14.89 4.84 -13.54
N LYS A 43 -15.98 5.14 -12.81
CA LYS A 43 -16.74 6.36 -13.00
C LYS A 43 -15.89 7.61 -12.82
N GLN A 44 -15.09 7.67 -11.74
CA GLN A 44 -14.15 8.77 -11.51
C GLN A 44 -13.15 8.89 -12.67
N PHE A 45 -12.58 7.77 -13.11
CA PHE A 45 -11.61 7.76 -14.21
C PHE A 45 -12.19 8.23 -15.54
N GLU A 46 -13.47 8.04 -15.79
CA GLU A 46 -14.13 8.53 -16.99
C GLU A 46 -14.24 10.07 -17.02
N GLU A 47 -14.44 10.66 -15.82
CA GLU A 47 -14.59 12.11 -15.66
C GLU A 47 -13.24 12.86 -15.64
N LEU A 48 -12.11 12.17 -15.35
CA LEU A 48 -10.78 12.78 -15.27
C LEU A 48 -10.14 12.94 -16.65
N GLU A 49 -9.38 14.00 -16.82
CA GLU A 49 -8.51 14.24 -17.97
C GLU A 49 -7.05 13.91 -17.65
N ARG A 50 -6.20 13.85 -18.68
CA ARG A 50 -4.78 13.51 -18.51
C ARG A 50 -3.99 14.57 -17.74
N GLU A 51 -4.43 15.79 -17.80
CA GLU A 51 -3.84 16.98 -17.18
C GLU A 51 -4.23 17.10 -15.70
N ASP A 52 -5.20 16.33 -15.25
CA ASP A 52 -5.63 16.34 -13.86
C ASP A 52 -4.58 15.71 -12.95
N ASN A 53 -4.22 16.47 -11.91
CA ASN A 53 -3.29 15.99 -10.89
C ASN A 53 -4.05 15.22 -9.81
N VAL A 54 -4.18 13.91 -10.02
CA VAL A 54 -4.91 13.01 -9.14
C VAL A 54 -4.01 11.88 -8.67
N ILE A 55 -4.14 11.48 -7.42
CA ILE A 55 -3.59 10.26 -6.86
C ILE A 55 -4.72 9.43 -6.24
N VAL A 56 -4.69 8.13 -6.44
CA VAL A 56 -5.64 7.19 -5.83
C VAL A 56 -4.95 6.43 -4.71
N VAL A 57 -5.58 6.38 -3.54
CA VAL A 57 -5.16 5.54 -2.41
C VAL A 57 -6.33 4.65 -1.99
N ILE A 58 -6.06 3.36 -1.82
CA ILE A 58 -7.02 2.37 -1.35
C ILE A 58 -6.48 1.75 -0.05
N ASP A 59 -7.15 2.01 1.05
CA ASP A 59 -6.79 1.51 2.39
C ASP A 59 -7.97 0.74 3.00
N SER A 60 -8.00 -0.57 2.88
CA SER A 60 -7.10 -1.49 2.19
C SER A 60 -7.89 -2.39 1.23
N ILE A 61 -7.23 -2.99 0.26
CA ILE A 61 -7.87 -4.06 -0.55
C ILE A 61 -7.89 -5.39 0.21
N GLY A 62 -7.12 -5.52 1.28
CA GLY A 62 -7.02 -6.73 2.11
C GLY A 62 -8.34 -7.11 2.78
N ASN A 63 -9.09 -6.14 3.26
CA ASN A 63 -10.35 -6.34 4.00
C ASN A 63 -11.62 -6.32 3.12
N LEU A 64 -11.52 -5.92 1.86
CA LEU A 64 -12.69 -5.87 0.98
C LEU A 64 -13.20 -7.28 0.66
N ALA A 65 -14.47 -7.54 0.99
CA ALA A 65 -15.20 -8.71 0.54
C ALA A 65 -15.64 -8.53 -0.92
N SER A 66 -15.98 -9.62 -1.62
CA SER A 66 -16.78 -9.53 -2.84
C SER A 66 -18.26 -9.35 -2.48
N LYS A 67 -19.03 -8.79 -3.39
CA LYS A 67 -20.50 -8.70 -3.21
C LYS A 67 -21.12 -10.07 -2.97
N LYS A 68 -20.61 -11.11 -3.63
CA LYS A 68 -21.07 -12.48 -3.47
C LYS A 68 -20.80 -13.02 -2.05
N GLU A 69 -19.61 -12.75 -1.47
CA GLU A 69 -19.33 -13.12 -0.07
C GLU A 69 -20.32 -12.48 0.91
N LEU A 70 -20.70 -11.22 0.69
CA LEU A 70 -21.72 -10.54 1.50
C LEU A 70 -23.10 -11.18 1.34
N GLU A 71 -23.53 -11.50 0.12
CA GLU A 71 -24.80 -12.16 -0.19
C GLU A 71 -24.84 -13.60 0.40
N ASP A 72 -23.77 -14.35 0.30
CA ASP A 72 -23.66 -15.70 0.86
C ASP A 72 -23.68 -15.68 2.40
N ALA A 73 -23.03 -14.70 3.02
CA ALA A 73 -23.09 -14.51 4.48
C ALA A 73 -24.52 -14.21 4.97
N LEU A 74 -25.26 -13.37 4.26
CA LEU A 74 -26.67 -13.07 4.58
C LEU A 74 -27.61 -14.28 4.40
N SER A 75 -27.24 -15.22 3.51
CA SER A 75 -28.03 -16.43 3.24
C SER A 75 -27.51 -17.67 3.98
N GLU A 76 -26.63 -17.50 4.97
CA GLU A 76 -26.02 -18.55 5.81
C GLU A 76 -25.33 -19.67 5.00
N LYS A 77 -24.88 -19.37 3.78
CA LYS A 77 -24.14 -20.31 2.93
C LYS A 77 -22.65 -20.26 3.27
N SER A 78 -22.09 -21.39 3.64
CA SER A 78 -20.67 -21.56 3.84
C SER A 78 -20.06 -22.31 2.66
N VAL A 79 -19.66 -21.60 1.62
CA VAL A 79 -18.97 -22.17 0.45
C VAL A 79 -17.62 -21.49 0.32
N ALA A 80 -16.56 -22.30 0.13
CA ALA A 80 -15.25 -21.77 -0.24
C ALA A 80 -15.36 -20.99 -1.56
N ASP A 81 -15.16 -19.68 -1.50
CA ASP A 81 -15.43 -18.80 -2.63
C ASP A 81 -14.16 -18.14 -3.18
N MET A 82 -13.95 -18.26 -4.48
CA MET A 82 -12.89 -17.59 -5.24
C MET A 82 -13.36 -16.27 -5.86
N SER A 83 -14.57 -15.81 -5.53
CA SER A 83 -15.19 -14.62 -6.14
C SER A 83 -14.38 -13.36 -5.86
N ARG A 84 -13.86 -13.20 -4.64
CA ARG A 84 -13.04 -12.07 -4.24
C ARG A 84 -11.78 -11.93 -5.10
N ALA A 85 -11.00 -12.99 -5.29
CA ALA A 85 -9.82 -12.97 -6.14
C ALA A 85 -10.15 -12.63 -7.61
N LYS A 86 -11.29 -13.12 -8.11
CA LYS A 86 -11.81 -12.82 -9.44
C LYS A 86 -12.24 -11.35 -9.54
N ALA A 87 -12.93 -10.82 -8.53
CA ALA A 87 -13.37 -9.43 -8.46
C ALA A 87 -12.18 -8.47 -8.44
N LEU A 88 -11.16 -8.72 -7.59
CA LEU A 88 -9.92 -7.94 -7.52
C LEU A 88 -9.14 -7.98 -8.84
N LYS A 89 -9.01 -9.15 -9.46
CA LYS A 89 -8.40 -9.26 -10.79
C LYS A 89 -9.18 -8.44 -11.83
N GLY A 90 -10.50 -8.43 -11.76
CA GLY A 90 -11.37 -7.62 -12.61
C GLY A 90 -11.17 -6.13 -12.39
N LEU A 91 -11.12 -5.68 -11.14
CA LEU A 91 -10.84 -4.30 -10.74
C LEU A 91 -9.55 -3.80 -11.40
N PHE A 92 -8.43 -4.45 -11.16
CA PHE A 92 -7.13 -3.99 -11.68
C PHE A 92 -7.03 -4.09 -13.20
N ARG A 93 -7.61 -5.12 -13.81
CA ARG A 93 -7.64 -5.23 -15.28
C ARG A 93 -8.38 -4.07 -15.94
N MET A 94 -9.47 -3.61 -15.34
CA MET A 94 -10.25 -2.49 -15.87
C MET A 94 -9.62 -1.13 -15.55
N SER A 95 -9.00 -0.98 -14.37
CA SER A 95 -8.42 0.29 -13.93
C SER A 95 -7.08 0.59 -14.60
N THR A 96 -6.24 -0.42 -14.85
CA THR A 96 -4.88 -0.24 -15.36
C THR A 96 -4.80 0.60 -16.65
N PRO A 97 -5.66 0.43 -17.67
CA PRO A 97 -5.61 1.28 -18.86
C PRO A 97 -5.81 2.76 -18.55
N TYR A 98 -6.78 3.10 -17.70
CA TYR A 98 -7.03 4.49 -17.29
C TYR A 98 -5.85 5.08 -16.55
N LEU A 99 -5.32 4.35 -15.56
CA LEU A 99 -4.16 4.76 -14.78
C LEU A 99 -2.96 5.10 -15.67
N LYS A 100 -2.71 4.27 -16.67
CA LYS A 100 -1.58 4.46 -17.59
C LYS A 100 -1.81 5.58 -18.60
N MET A 101 -2.99 5.62 -19.25
CA MET A 101 -3.28 6.62 -20.27
C MET A 101 -3.41 8.03 -19.68
N LYS A 102 -3.98 8.14 -18.48
CA LYS A 102 -4.19 9.43 -17.78
C LYS A 102 -3.07 9.77 -16.78
N ASN A 103 -2.04 8.93 -16.70
CA ASN A 103 -0.88 9.11 -15.80
C ASN A 103 -1.28 9.29 -14.31
N ILE A 104 -2.22 8.47 -13.84
CA ILE A 104 -2.74 8.53 -12.48
C ILE A 104 -2.00 7.48 -11.63
N PRO A 105 -1.25 7.88 -10.59
CA PRO A 105 -0.67 6.95 -9.63
C PRO A 105 -1.75 6.34 -8.74
N LEU A 106 -1.65 5.02 -8.49
CA LEU A 106 -2.50 4.29 -7.57
C LEU A 106 -1.64 3.56 -6.53
N ILE A 107 -1.95 3.77 -5.26
CA ILE A 107 -1.37 3.07 -4.12
C ILE A 107 -2.48 2.24 -3.48
N ALA A 108 -2.25 0.94 -3.33
CA ALA A 108 -3.17 0.04 -2.65
C ALA A 108 -2.46 -0.64 -1.47
N VAL A 109 -3.01 -0.47 -0.28
CA VAL A 109 -2.59 -1.20 0.92
C VAL A 109 -3.19 -2.60 0.88
N ASN A 110 -2.40 -3.60 1.24
CA ASN A 110 -2.83 -5.00 1.25
C ASN A 110 -2.18 -5.78 2.39
N HIS A 111 -2.73 -6.93 2.73
CA HIS A 111 -2.17 -7.84 3.71
C HIS A 111 -1.30 -8.90 3.06
N THR A 112 -0.29 -9.35 3.79
CA THR A 112 0.49 -10.56 3.46
C THR A 112 0.12 -11.70 4.40
N TYR A 113 0.27 -12.92 3.93
CA TYR A 113 0.18 -14.12 4.76
C TYR A 113 1.44 -14.95 4.57
N LYS A 114 1.73 -15.81 5.55
CA LYS A 114 2.86 -16.75 5.45
C LYS A 114 2.43 -17.98 4.66
N GLU A 115 3.17 -18.29 3.61
CA GLU A 115 3.01 -19.56 2.92
C GLU A 115 3.39 -20.73 3.85
N ILE A 116 2.61 -21.82 3.80
CA ILE A 116 2.90 -23.01 4.59
C ILE A 116 4.03 -23.79 3.92
N GLY A 117 5.16 -23.95 4.63
CA GLY A 117 6.32 -24.68 4.10
C GLY A 117 7.51 -24.65 5.05
N LEU A 118 8.58 -25.36 4.69
CA LEU A 118 9.83 -25.40 5.46
C LEU A 118 10.50 -24.01 5.56
N PHE A 119 10.29 -23.15 4.57
CA PHE A 119 10.81 -21.79 4.51
C PHE A 119 9.65 -20.84 4.19
N PRO A 120 8.85 -20.42 5.20
CA PRO A 120 7.69 -19.58 4.99
C PRO A 120 8.07 -18.24 4.34
N LYS A 121 7.41 -17.90 3.22
CA LYS A 121 7.54 -16.62 2.55
C LYS A 121 6.29 -15.78 2.78
N ASP A 122 6.47 -14.46 2.77
CA ASP A 122 5.35 -13.55 2.73
C ASP A 122 4.74 -13.54 1.33
N VAL A 123 3.44 -13.82 1.25
CA VAL A 123 2.67 -13.84 0.01
C VAL A 123 1.63 -12.73 0.06
N VAL A 124 1.51 -12.00 -1.04
CA VAL A 124 0.52 -10.92 -1.18
C VAL A 124 -0.88 -11.52 -1.30
N GLY A 125 -1.79 -11.08 -0.44
CA GLY A 125 -3.19 -11.51 -0.44
C GLY A 125 -3.95 -11.10 -1.71
N GLY A 126 -5.07 -11.81 -2.00
CA GLY A 126 -5.97 -11.45 -3.10
C GLY A 126 -5.63 -12.05 -4.47
N GLY A 127 -4.69 -13.00 -4.50
CA GLY A 127 -4.36 -13.81 -5.68
C GLY A 127 -3.36 -13.17 -6.65
N THR A 128 -2.94 -13.97 -7.62
CA THR A 128 -1.87 -13.62 -8.57
C THR A 128 -2.21 -12.43 -9.48
N GLY A 129 -3.49 -12.12 -9.65
CA GLY A 129 -3.94 -10.99 -10.49
C GLY A 129 -3.42 -9.64 -9.99
N ILE A 130 -3.35 -9.44 -8.68
CA ILE A 130 -2.79 -8.23 -8.06
C ILE A 130 -1.29 -8.15 -8.33
N TYR A 131 -0.59 -9.24 -8.09
CA TYR A 131 0.85 -9.32 -8.29
C TYR A 131 1.27 -8.93 -9.72
N TYR A 132 0.55 -9.44 -10.73
CA TYR A 132 0.86 -9.12 -12.13
C TYR A 132 0.47 -7.70 -12.53
N SER A 133 -0.57 -7.13 -11.95
CA SER A 133 -1.05 -5.79 -12.26
C SER A 133 -0.18 -4.68 -11.69
N ALA A 134 0.45 -4.89 -10.53
CA ALA A 134 1.28 -3.90 -9.88
C ALA A 134 2.60 -3.65 -10.61
N ASP A 135 3.01 -2.38 -10.71
CA ASP A 135 4.34 -2.00 -11.18
C ASP A 135 5.39 -2.21 -10.07
N ASN A 136 5.01 -1.93 -8.83
CA ASN A 136 5.84 -2.11 -7.65
C ASN A 136 5.07 -2.86 -6.56
N ILE A 137 5.75 -3.73 -5.84
CA ILE A 137 5.23 -4.39 -4.64
C ILE A 137 6.27 -4.21 -3.53
N TRP A 138 5.82 -3.59 -2.44
CA TRP A 138 6.62 -3.32 -1.26
C TRP A 138 6.07 -4.14 -0.09
N ILE A 139 6.90 -5.01 0.46
CA ILE A 139 6.59 -5.74 1.69
C ILE A 139 7.25 -5.02 2.85
N VAL A 140 6.44 -4.46 3.73
CA VAL A 140 6.91 -3.61 4.84
C VAL A 140 7.05 -4.45 6.10
N GLY A 141 8.30 -4.64 6.54
CA GLY A 141 8.63 -5.21 7.85
C GLY A 141 8.71 -4.11 8.91
N ARG A 142 8.44 -4.43 10.17
CA ARG A 142 8.50 -3.51 11.29
C ARG A 142 9.43 -4.03 12.39
N GLN A 143 10.34 -3.19 12.86
CA GLN A 143 11.21 -3.42 14.02
C GLN A 143 10.99 -2.30 15.03
N GLN A 144 11.08 -2.62 16.33
CA GLN A 144 10.97 -1.62 17.39
C GLN A 144 12.30 -0.87 17.54
N ASP A 145 12.22 0.46 17.60
CA ASP A 145 13.34 1.31 18.01
C ASP A 145 13.27 1.49 19.53
N LYS A 146 14.29 0.97 20.23
CA LYS A 146 14.33 0.93 21.70
C LYS A 146 15.59 1.55 22.23
N THR A 147 15.45 2.30 23.33
CA THR A 147 16.57 2.68 24.21
C THR A 147 16.34 2.02 25.57
N GLY A 148 17.11 0.97 25.87
CA GLY A 148 16.84 0.11 27.02
C GLY A 148 15.51 -0.63 26.86
N THR A 149 14.58 -0.40 27.79
CA THR A 149 13.22 -0.98 27.76
C THR A 149 12.17 -0.08 27.09
N GLU A 150 12.50 1.18 26.85
CA GLU A 150 11.58 2.18 26.30
C GLU A 150 11.55 2.12 24.77
N ILE A 151 10.34 2.05 24.20
CA ILE A 151 10.13 2.11 22.74
C ILE A 151 10.00 3.57 22.35
N LYS A 152 10.91 4.09 21.53
CA LYS A 152 10.89 5.47 21.02
C LYS A 152 10.24 5.60 19.64
N GLY A 153 10.06 4.50 18.96
CA GLY A 153 9.49 4.48 17.63
C GLY A 153 9.61 3.13 16.95
N TYR A 154 9.61 3.16 15.64
CA TYR A 154 9.77 1.98 14.79
C TYR A 154 10.73 2.24 13.63
N HIS A 155 11.47 1.19 13.26
CA HIS A 155 12.14 1.11 11.98
C HIS A 155 11.29 0.24 11.05
N PHE A 156 10.80 0.81 9.96
CA PHE A 156 10.14 0.08 8.88
C PHE A 156 11.15 -0.25 7.80
N ILE A 157 11.20 -1.52 7.39
CA ILE A 157 12.06 -1.97 6.31
C ILE A 157 11.16 -2.29 5.11
N ILE A 158 11.22 -1.44 4.10
CA ILE A 158 10.53 -1.68 2.82
C ILE A 158 11.38 -2.67 2.03
N ASN A 159 10.88 -3.89 1.85
CA ASN A 159 11.47 -4.88 0.97
C ASN A 159 10.80 -4.77 -0.40
N ILE A 160 11.57 -4.49 -1.44
CA ILE A 160 11.05 -4.41 -2.81
C ILE A 160 10.95 -5.83 -3.34
N ASP A 161 9.72 -6.38 -3.32
CA ASP A 161 9.45 -7.73 -3.80
C ASP A 161 9.33 -7.78 -5.32
N LYS A 162 8.73 -6.74 -5.91
CA LYS A 162 8.62 -6.54 -7.36
C LYS A 162 8.84 -5.08 -7.71
N SER A 163 9.53 -4.82 -8.81
CA SER A 163 9.61 -3.49 -9.40
C SER A 163 9.92 -3.56 -10.89
N ARG A 164 9.38 -2.59 -11.65
CA ARG A 164 9.76 -2.35 -13.05
C ARG A 164 10.88 -1.34 -13.19
N TYR A 165 11.24 -0.62 -12.12
CA TYR A 165 12.10 0.57 -12.17
C TYR A 165 13.39 0.42 -11.38
N VAL A 166 13.37 -0.37 -10.31
CA VAL A 166 14.52 -0.54 -9.42
C VAL A 166 14.80 -2.03 -9.17
N LYS A 167 16.00 -2.32 -8.68
CA LYS A 167 16.43 -3.70 -8.38
C LYS A 167 15.51 -4.32 -7.32
N GLU A 168 14.90 -5.44 -7.66
CA GLU A 168 14.13 -6.26 -6.72
C GLU A 168 15.02 -6.76 -5.57
N LYS A 169 14.40 -7.06 -4.43
CA LYS A 169 15.05 -7.45 -3.16
C LYS A 169 15.92 -6.37 -2.53
N SER A 170 15.89 -5.14 -3.05
CA SER A 170 16.45 -3.98 -2.34
C SER A 170 15.64 -3.71 -1.08
N LYS A 171 16.32 -3.14 -0.07
CA LYS A 171 15.72 -2.77 1.22
C LYS A 171 15.89 -1.28 1.45
N ILE A 172 14.79 -0.63 1.85
CA ILE A 172 14.79 0.80 2.16
C ILE A 172 14.35 0.95 3.63
N PRO A 173 15.24 1.37 4.55
CA PRO A 173 14.88 1.62 5.93
C PRO A 173 14.17 2.98 6.05
N ILE A 174 13.08 3.02 6.82
CA ILE A 174 12.37 4.24 7.20
C ILE A 174 12.23 4.23 8.72
N SER A 175 12.72 5.28 9.37
CA SER A 175 12.58 5.45 10.82
C SER A 175 11.40 6.37 11.11
N VAL A 176 10.58 5.98 12.08
CA VAL A 176 9.43 6.74 12.56
C VAL A 176 9.53 6.85 14.07
N SER A 177 9.62 8.07 14.59
CA SER A 177 9.61 8.35 16.02
C SER A 177 8.24 8.83 16.49
N TRP A 178 7.94 8.64 17.78
CA TRP A 178 6.68 9.12 18.36
C TRP A 178 6.58 10.65 18.38
N GLU A 179 7.69 11.35 18.55
CA GLU A 179 7.72 12.81 18.68
C GLU A 179 7.84 13.52 17.33
N GLY A 180 8.58 12.92 16.38
CA GLY A 180 8.92 13.58 15.12
C GLY A 180 8.32 12.96 13.86
N GLY A 181 7.55 11.86 13.98
CA GLY A 181 6.99 11.14 12.84
C GLY A 181 8.05 10.52 11.93
N ILE A 182 7.83 10.55 10.64
CA ILE A 182 8.75 9.99 9.64
C ILE A 182 10.01 10.85 9.54
N GLN A 183 11.18 10.22 9.74
CA GLN A 183 12.46 10.89 9.59
C GLN A 183 12.81 11.05 8.11
N CYS A 184 12.86 12.28 7.63
CA CYS A 184 13.08 12.60 6.20
C CYS A 184 14.41 12.07 5.64
N TYR A 185 15.41 11.86 6.49
CA TYR A 185 16.75 11.39 6.08
C TYR A 185 16.99 9.91 6.37
N SER A 186 15.93 9.14 6.65
CA SER A 186 16.06 7.70 6.87
C SER A 186 16.75 7.01 5.69
N GLY A 187 17.79 6.22 5.99
CA GLY A 187 18.54 5.48 4.97
C GLY A 187 19.47 6.32 4.08
N LEU A 188 19.48 7.65 4.22
CA LEU A 188 20.31 8.52 3.37
C LEU A 188 21.80 8.24 3.54
N LEU A 189 22.26 7.93 4.76
CA LEU A 189 23.64 7.59 5.02
C LEU A 189 24.09 6.35 4.23
N ASP A 190 23.28 5.30 4.21
CA ASP A 190 23.60 4.07 3.48
C ASP A 190 23.61 4.31 1.97
N VAL A 191 22.69 5.11 1.45
CA VAL A 191 22.67 5.52 0.05
C VAL A 191 23.92 6.34 -0.29
N ALA A 192 24.32 7.28 0.56
CA ALA A 192 25.50 8.11 0.36
C ALA A 192 26.80 7.29 0.40
N VAL A 193 26.89 6.32 1.33
CA VAL A 193 28.04 5.39 1.40
C VAL A 193 28.10 4.51 0.16
N ASN A 194 26.97 3.91 -0.25
CA ASN A 194 26.89 3.05 -1.43
C ASN A 194 27.17 3.81 -2.72
N GLY A 195 26.81 5.10 -2.78
CA GLY A 195 27.08 5.99 -3.89
C GLY A 195 28.50 6.59 -3.91
N GLY A 196 29.32 6.29 -2.88
CA GLY A 196 30.69 6.80 -2.78
C GLY A 196 30.79 8.28 -2.33
N TYR A 197 29.67 8.89 -1.93
CA TYR A 197 29.65 10.27 -1.44
C TYR A 197 30.18 10.40 0.00
N VAL A 198 30.11 9.29 0.77
CA VAL A 198 30.60 9.20 2.14
C VAL A 198 31.45 7.95 2.27
N VAL A 199 32.61 8.08 2.88
CA VAL A 199 33.51 6.96 3.17
C VAL A 199 33.48 6.68 4.66
N LYS A 200 33.22 5.43 5.06
CA LYS A 200 33.35 4.99 6.46
C LYS A 200 34.84 4.75 6.74
N PRO A 201 35.50 5.51 7.63
CA PRO A 201 36.94 5.42 7.83
C PRO A 201 37.42 4.13 8.51
N SER A 202 36.52 3.38 9.17
CA SER A 202 36.80 2.06 9.78
C SER A 202 35.55 1.35 10.22
N ASN A 203 35.61 0.03 10.47
CA ASN A 203 34.49 -0.80 10.94
C ASN A 203 34.04 -0.56 12.41
N GLY A 204 34.35 0.55 13.01
CA GLY A 204 34.15 0.81 14.44
C GLY A 204 33.47 2.14 14.75
N TRP A 205 32.51 2.57 13.97
CA TRP A 205 31.65 3.73 14.31
C TRP A 205 30.38 3.25 15.00
N SER A 206 30.32 3.48 16.29
CA SER A 206 29.09 3.51 17.10
C SER A 206 28.52 4.92 17.13
#